data_a6c59add95ca2dcf9541620adb1a9a1c
#
_entry.id   a6c59add95ca2dcf9541620adb1a9a1c
#
_cell.length_a   1.000
_cell.length_b   1.000
_cell.length_c   1.000
_cell.angle_alpha   90.00
_cell.angle_beta   90.00
_cell.angle_gamma   90.00
#
_symmetry.space_group_name_H-M   'P 1'
#
loop_
_entity.id
_entity.type
_entity.pdbx_description
1 polymer ?
#
loop_
_entity_poly.entity_id
_entity_poly.type
_entity_poly.pdbx_seq_one_letter_code
_entity_poly.pdbx_strand_id
1 'polypeptide(L)'
;VVDISRGTTIEENNVRIHTVEHALAAVTGLQIDNVLIELNSKEPPVMDGSAKDFVDALLDAGPILQDKKRKVLEINRAVNYTDYYRDIDIHVIPSDRFRVTFLVEYPLPALGTQYEAIYNMEEDFAVEVAPARTFCFLSEVEMLREQGLIKGGSLDNALVIVDKEIDKNEIERLRHLF
;
A
#
# COMPACT_ATOMS: atom_id res chain seq x y z
N VAL A 1 -6.99 -10.78 -9.14
CA VAL A 1 -6.72 -10.74 -7.68
C VAL A 1 -7.40 -11.95 -7.07
N VAL A 2 -6.68 -12.70 -6.24
CA VAL A 2 -7.18 -13.95 -5.60
C VAL A 2 -7.11 -13.90 -4.07
N ASP A 3 -6.35 -12.99 -3.50
CA ASP A 3 -6.28 -12.76 -2.06
C ASP A 3 -5.88 -11.30 -1.76
N ILE A 4 -6.48 -10.72 -0.70
CA ILE A 4 -6.22 -9.37 -0.20
C ILE A 4 -6.13 -9.33 1.33
N SER A 5 -5.94 -10.46 2.00
CA SER A 5 -6.03 -10.54 3.47
C SER A 5 -4.84 -9.87 4.18
N ARG A 6 -3.65 -9.93 3.61
CA ARG A 6 -2.42 -9.36 4.18
C ARG A 6 -1.51 -8.70 3.14
N GLY A 7 -1.98 -8.57 1.93
CA GLY A 7 -1.31 -8.03 0.77
C GLY A 7 -2.07 -8.45 -0.46
N THR A 8 -1.75 -7.89 -1.59
CA THR A 8 -2.44 -8.22 -2.83
C THR A 8 -1.75 -9.38 -3.54
N THR A 9 -2.48 -10.49 -3.70
CA THR A 9 -2.03 -11.64 -4.48
C THR A 9 -2.76 -11.69 -5.81
N ILE A 10 -2.00 -11.79 -6.89
CA ILE A 10 -2.53 -12.04 -8.25
C ILE A 10 -2.21 -13.46 -8.66
N GLU A 11 -3.06 -14.04 -9.50
CA GLU A 11 -2.87 -15.39 -10.05
C GLU A 11 -3.26 -15.44 -11.53
N GLU A 12 -2.44 -16.08 -12.32
CA GLU A 12 -2.74 -16.47 -13.68
C GLU A 12 -2.10 -17.84 -13.98
N ASN A 13 -2.83 -18.74 -14.64
CA ASN A 13 -2.36 -20.09 -15.03
C ASN A 13 -1.73 -20.88 -13.86
N ASN A 14 -2.32 -20.81 -12.65
CA ASN A 14 -1.83 -21.41 -11.41
C ASN A 14 -0.48 -20.85 -10.90
N VAL A 15 -0.02 -19.74 -11.43
CA VAL A 15 1.16 -19.02 -10.91
C VAL A 15 0.66 -17.87 -10.05
N ARG A 16 1.08 -17.83 -8.78
CA ARG A 16 0.75 -16.77 -7.82
C ARG A 16 1.95 -15.88 -7.58
N ILE A 17 1.67 -14.59 -7.58
CA ILE A 17 2.61 -13.55 -7.14
C ILE A 17 1.96 -12.79 -5.99
N HIS A 18 2.68 -12.73 -4.88
CA HIS A 18 2.22 -12.11 -3.62
C HIS A 18 2.75 -10.69 -3.48
N THR A 19 2.09 -9.88 -2.65
CA THR A 19 2.55 -8.56 -2.18
C THR A 19 2.90 -7.62 -3.36
N VAL A 20 2.03 -7.58 -4.36
CA VAL A 20 2.28 -6.80 -5.59
C VAL A 20 1.92 -5.33 -5.46
N GLU A 21 1.24 -4.93 -4.40
CA GLU A 21 0.65 -3.59 -4.21
C GLU A 21 1.67 -2.46 -4.32
N HIS A 22 2.85 -2.56 -3.72
CA HIS A 22 3.87 -1.50 -3.72
C HIS A 22 4.43 -1.27 -5.13
N ALA A 23 4.78 -2.34 -5.84
CA ALA A 23 5.28 -2.25 -7.21
C ALA A 23 4.19 -1.73 -8.17
N LEU A 24 2.95 -2.23 -8.04
CA LEU A 24 1.84 -1.76 -8.86
C LEU A 24 1.42 -0.33 -8.53
N ALA A 25 1.52 0.10 -7.27
CA ALA A 25 1.30 1.48 -6.87
C ALA A 25 2.29 2.42 -7.58
N ALA A 26 3.58 2.07 -7.61
CA ALA A 26 4.59 2.87 -8.30
C ALA A 26 4.31 2.99 -9.81
N VAL A 27 4.00 1.87 -10.48
CA VAL A 27 3.65 1.85 -11.91
C VAL A 27 2.42 2.70 -12.19
N THR A 28 1.36 2.53 -11.39
CA THR A 28 0.11 3.26 -11.57
C THR A 28 0.25 4.73 -11.23
N GLY A 29 0.93 5.05 -10.13
CA GLY A 29 1.13 6.43 -9.67
C GLY A 29 1.99 7.26 -10.62
N LEU A 30 2.95 6.63 -11.29
CA LEU A 30 3.73 7.25 -12.37
C LEU A 30 3.03 7.19 -13.75
N GLN A 31 1.78 6.74 -13.80
CA GLN A 31 0.98 6.64 -15.02
C GLN A 31 1.63 5.77 -16.12
N ILE A 32 2.35 4.75 -15.75
CA ILE A 32 2.97 3.81 -16.70
C ILE A 32 1.95 2.76 -17.12
N ASP A 33 1.53 2.79 -18.39
CA ASP A 33 0.50 1.88 -18.91
C ASP A 33 1.06 0.52 -19.35
N ASN A 34 2.32 0.48 -19.77
CA ASN A 34 2.94 -0.72 -20.30
C ASN A 34 4.30 -0.95 -19.65
N VAL A 35 4.41 -2.06 -18.95
CA VAL A 35 5.64 -2.46 -18.25
C VAL A 35 5.76 -3.98 -18.25
N LEU A 36 6.96 -4.50 -18.39
CA LEU A 36 7.29 -5.90 -18.13
C LEU A 36 8.04 -5.98 -16.79
N ILE A 37 7.49 -6.74 -15.85
CA ILE A 37 8.10 -6.97 -14.55
C ILE A 37 8.54 -8.44 -14.49
N GLU A 38 9.84 -8.68 -14.45
CA GLU A 38 10.42 -10.01 -14.32
C GLU A 38 10.86 -10.25 -12.88
N LEU A 39 10.39 -11.34 -12.30
CA LEU A 39 10.69 -11.73 -10.93
C LEU A 39 11.40 -13.07 -10.89
N ASN A 40 12.40 -13.21 -10.04
CA ASN A 40 13.04 -14.48 -9.71
C ASN A 40 12.47 -15.15 -8.46
N SER A 41 11.41 -14.57 -7.90
CA SER A 41 10.68 -15.04 -6.72
C SER A 41 9.17 -14.92 -6.95
N LYS A 42 8.39 -15.47 -6.04
CA LYS A 42 6.92 -15.33 -6.02
C LYS A 42 6.45 -14.01 -5.39
N GLU A 43 7.36 -13.11 -5.08
CA GLU A 43 7.08 -11.86 -4.39
C GLU A 43 8.10 -10.80 -4.84
N PRO A 44 7.68 -9.56 -5.15
CA PRO A 44 8.58 -8.43 -5.30
C PRO A 44 9.36 -8.17 -3.99
N PRO A 45 10.52 -7.50 -4.05
CA PRO A 45 11.21 -7.11 -2.83
C PRO A 45 10.38 -6.12 -2.02
N VAL A 46 10.43 -6.24 -0.68
CA VAL A 46 9.64 -5.36 0.21
C VAL A 46 10.25 -3.95 0.31
N MET A 47 11.52 -3.79 -0.02
CA MET A 47 12.28 -2.54 0.11
C MET A 47 12.15 -1.93 1.52
N ASP A 48 11.81 -0.64 1.62
CA ASP A 48 11.55 0.05 2.88
C ASP A 48 10.09 -0.07 3.36
N GLY A 49 9.28 -0.89 2.67
CA GLY A 49 7.86 -1.08 2.95
C GLY A 49 6.95 -0.01 2.35
N SER A 50 7.47 0.79 1.43
CA SER A 50 6.73 1.80 0.66
C SER A 50 6.84 1.53 -0.84
N ALA A 51 6.24 2.42 -1.65
CA ALA A 51 6.42 2.39 -3.11
C ALA A 51 7.60 3.25 -3.58
N LYS A 52 8.28 3.97 -2.66
CA LYS A 52 9.28 4.98 -2.99
C LYS A 52 10.44 4.45 -3.82
N ASP A 53 11.07 3.35 -3.39
CA ASP A 53 12.24 2.81 -4.09
C ASP A 53 11.90 2.34 -5.51
N PHE A 54 10.68 1.82 -5.71
CA PHE A 54 10.17 1.48 -7.05
C PHE A 54 9.95 2.74 -7.90
N VAL A 55 9.39 3.80 -7.31
CA VAL A 55 9.21 5.10 -7.98
C VAL A 55 10.55 5.68 -8.39
N ASP A 56 11.51 5.73 -7.48
CA ASP A 56 12.85 6.28 -7.74
C ASP A 56 13.54 5.52 -8.89
N ALA A 57 13.50 4.18 -8.86
CA ALA A 57 14.08 3.34 -9.92
C ALA A 57 13.40 3.54 -11.28
N LEU A 58 12.06 3.67 -11.31
CA LEU A 58 11.32 3.91 -12.54
C LEU A 58 11.59 5.30 -13.12
N LEU A 59 11.71 6.33 -12.27
CA LEU A 59 12.04 7.69 -12.68
C LEU A 59 13.48 7.78 -13.20
N ASP A 60 14.42 7.09 -12.55
CA ASP A 60 15.83 7.03 -13.00
C ASP A 60 15.96 6.31 -14.35
N ALA A 61 15.18 5.26 -14.58
CA ALA A 61 15.13 4.57 -15.87
C ALA A 61 14.53 5.42 -17.00
N GLY A 62 13.69 6.40 -16.67
CA GLY A 62 13.08 7.34 -17.60
C GLY A 62 11.92 6.72 -18.40
N PRO A 63 10.65 6.86 -17.98
CA PRO A 63 9.49 6.43 -18.75
C PRO A 63 9.47 7.06 -20.14
N ILE A 64 9.10 6.28 -21.15
CA ILE A 64 9.05 6.70 -22.55
C ILE A 64 7.61 6.91 -22.97
N LEU A 65 7.29 8.09 -23.50
CA LEU A 65 5.98 8.37 -24.08
C LEU A 65 5.76 7.53 -25.35
N GLN A 66 4.59 6.94 -25.45
CA GLN A 66 4.18 6.14 -26.61
C GLN A 66 3.20 6.92 -27.49
N ASP A 67 3.08 6.52 -28.76
CA ASP A 67 2.26 7.24 -29.78
C ASP A 67 0.75 7.13 -29.51
N LYS A 68 0.31 6.13 -28.75
CA LYS A 68 -1.12 5.93 -28.48
C LYS A 68 -1.55 6.68 -27.24
N LYS A 69 -2.71 7.35 -27.33
CA LYS A 69 -3.35 7.97 -26.19
C LYS A 69 -3.74 6.92 -25.15
N ARG A 70 -3.56 7.27 -23.89
CA ARG A 70 -4.03 6.49 -22.73
C ARG A 70 -5.55 6.32 -22.77
N LYS A 71 -6.02 5.15 -22.35
CA LYS A 71 -7.44 4.94 -22.07
C LYS A 71 -7.77 5.47 -20.68
N VAL A 72 -8.75 6.34 -20.61
CA VAL A 72 -9.20 6.94 -19.34
C VAL A 72 -10.62 6.51 -19.07
N LEU A 73 -10.91 6.15 -17.82
CA LEU A 73 -12.28 5.99 -17.33
C LEU A 73 -12.74 7.32 -16.75
N GLU A 74 -13.66 7.97 -17.45
CA GLU A 74 -14.26 9.20 -16.97
C GLU A 74 -15.49 8.92 -16.08
N ILE A 75 -15.49 9.50 -14.91
CA ILE A 75 -16.61 9.41 -13.97
C ILE A 75 -17.57 10.58 -14.25
N ASN A 76 -18.72 10.29 -14.83
CA ASN A 76 -19.70 11.31 -15.23
C ASN A 76 -20.91 11.42 -14.29
N ARG A 77 -21.01 10.57 -13.27
CA ARG A 77 -22.03 10.60 -12.22
C ARG A 77 -21.48 10.05 -10.92
N ALA A 78 -22.07 10.46 -9.80
CA ALA A 78 -21.70 9.90 -8.50
C ALA A 78 -22.06 8.42 -8.42
N VAL A 79 -21.17 7.63 -7.84
CA VAL A 79 -21.34 6.21 -7.52
C VAL A 79 -20.97 6.02 -6.06
N ASN A 80 -21.86 5.34 -5.31
CA ASN A 80 -21.64 5.07 -3.90
C ASN A 80 -21.66 3.57 -3.65
N TYR A 81 -20.84 3.12 -2.73
CA TYR A 81 -20.82 1.77 -2.21
C TYR A 81 -20.77 1.82 -0.68
N THR A 82 -21.63 1.06 -0.01
CA THR A 82 -21.67 0.97 1.45
C THR A 82 -21.65 -0.50 1.87
N ASP A 83 -20.74 -0.85 2.78
CA ASP A 83 -20.73 -2.14 3.47
C ASP A 83 -21.04 -1.90 4.95
N TYR A 84 -22.30 -2.12 5.33
CA TYR A 84 -22.78 -1.91 6.70
C TYR A 84 -22.18 -2.88 7.73
N TYR A 85 -21.65 -4.03 7.29
CA TYR A 85 -21.05 -5.02 8.20
C TYR A 85 -19.61 -4.66 8.58
N ARG A 86 -18.91 -3.95 7.68
CA ARG A 86 -17.52 -3.53 7.87
C ARG A 86 -17.39 -2.04 8.16
N ASP A 87 -18.50 -1.33 8.19
CA ASP A 87 -18.53 0.14 8.35
C ASP A 87 -17.67 0.86 7.30
N ILE A 88 -17.88 0.48 6.03
CA ILE A 88 -17.13 1.03 4.90
C ILE A 88 -18.07 1.79 3.97
N ASP A 89 -17.73 3.05 3.70
CA ASP A 89 -18.37 3.86 2.68
C ASP A 89 -17.35 4.31 1.63
N ILE A 90 -17.69 4.11 0.34
CA ILE A 90 -16.89 4.58 -0.79
C ILE A 90 -17.75 5.47 -1.67
N HIS A 91 -17.31 6.70 -1.88
CA HIS A 91 -17.97 7.69 -2.72
C HIS A 91 -17.06 8.06 -3.89
N VAL A 92 -17.52 7.80 -5.11
CA VAL A 92 -16.83 8.23 -6.33
C VAL A 92 -17.65 9.32 -6.98
N ILE A 93 -17.07 10.50 -7.13
CA ILE A 93 -17.75 11.67 -7.66
C ILE A 93 -17.00 12.23 -8.88
N PRO A 94 -17.70 12.86 -9.85
CA PRO A 94 -17.05 13.56 -10.95
C PRO A 94 -16.05 14.61 -10.45
N SER A 95 -14.88 14.66 -11.06
CA SER A 95 -13.83 15.63 -10.77
C SER A 95 -13.00 15.90 -12.03
N ASP A 96 -12.40 17.07 -12.11
CA ASP A 96 -11.47 17.45 -13.17
C ASP A 96 -10.06 16.82 -13.00
N ARG A 97 -9.80 16.20 -11.82
CA ARG A 97 -8.54 15.57 -11.46
C ARG A 97 -8.79 14.30 -10.66
N PHE A 98 -7.83 13.40 -10.66
CA PHE A 98 -7.87 12.25 -9.76
C PHE A 98 -7.50 12.69 -8.34
N ARG A 99 -8.49 12.73 -7.46
CA ARG A 99 -8.38 13.07 -6.04
C ARG A 99 -8.75 11.89 -5.19
N VAL A 100 -8.08 11.75 -4.07
CA VAL A 100 -8.43 10.74 -3.06
C VAL A 100 -8.54 11.42 -1.71
N THR A 101 -9.66 11.19 -1.03
CA THR A 101 -9.82 11.56 0.38
C THR A 101 -10.06 10.28 1.16
N PHE A 102 -9.32 10.10 2.21
CA PHE A 102 -9.37 8.91 3.04
C PHE A 102 -9.59 9.30 4.50
N LEU A 103 -10.53 8.62 5.15
CA LEU A 103 -10.79 8.74 6.57
C LEU A 103 -10.88 7.33 7.15
N VAL A 104 -10.18 7.06 8.23
CA VAL A 104 -10.28 5.82 8.98
C VAL A 104 -10.34 6.10 10.46
N GLU A 105 -11.22 5.43 11.17
CA GLU A 105 -11.34 5.46 12.61
C GLU A 105 -10.80 4.15 13.20
N TYR A 106 -9.78 4.29 14.04
CA TYR A 106 -9.21 3.16 14.76
C TYR A 106 -9.79 3.12 16.18
N PRO A 107 -10.20 1.93 16.68
CA PRO A 107 -10.65 1.78 18.08
C PRO A 107 -9.49 1.83 19.09
N LEU A 108 -8.42 2.52 18.75
CA LEU A 108 -7.20 2.69 19.52
C LEU A 108 -6.98 4.17 19.82
N PRO A 109 -6.99 4.61 21.10
CA PRO A 109 -6.83 6.02 21.46
C PRO A 109 -5.54 6.65 20.91
N ALA A 110 -4.48 5.85 20.73
CA ALA A 110 -3.21 6.33 20.19
C ALA A 110 -3.28 6.71 18.71
N LEU A 111 -4.20 6.14 17.94
CA LEU A 111 -4.41 6.43 16.52
C LEU A 111 -5.63 7.32 16.29
N GLY A 112 -6.75 7.03 16.96
CA GLY A 112 -8.01 7.75 16.78
C GLY A 112 -8.47 7.78 15.32
N THR A 113 -9.01 8.93 14.92
CA THR A 113 -9.42 9.16 13.53
C THR A 113 -8.26 9.73 12.74
N GLN A 114 -7.93 9.09 11.63
CA GLN A 114 -6.94 9.54 10.66
C GLN A 114 -7.64 10.04 9.40
N TYR A 115 -7.18 11.16 8.88
CA TYR A 115 -7.71 11.79 7.69
C TYR A 115 -6.57 12.25 6.79
N GLU A 116 -6.70 11.97 5.49
CA GLU A 116 -5.78 12.46 4.48
C GLU A 116 -6.53 12.83 3.19
N ALA A 117 -6.06 13.82 2.48
CA ALA A 117 -6.64 14.27 1.22
C ALA A 117 -5.55 14.63 0.21
N ILE A 118 -5.44 13.83 -0.84
CA ILE A 118 -4.57 14.07 -1.98
C ILE A 118 -5.39 14.74 -3.08
N TYR A 119 -5.07 15.98 -3.40
CA TYR A 119 -5.87 16.80 -4.32
C TYR A 119 -5.51 16.62 -5.79
N ASN A 120 -4.32 16.12 -6.07
CA ASN A 120 -3.85 15.80 -7.43
C ASN A 120 -2.95 14.56 -7.39
N MET A 121 -3.55 13.39 -7.42
CA MET A 121 -2.82 12.12 -7.31
C MET A 121 -1.73 11.98 -8.38
N GLU A 122 -1.94 12.54 -9.57
CA GLU A 122 -0.98 12.42 -10.66
C GLU A 122 0.30 13.25 -10.44
N GLU A 123 0.21 14.39 -9.76
CA GLU A 123 1.35 15.26 -9.45
C GLU A 123 1.97 14.92 -8.10
N ASP A 124 1.13 14.54 -7.10
CA ASP A 124 1.53 14.45 -5.70
C ASP A 124 1.97 13.02 -5.32
N PHE A 125 1.63 12.00 -6.14
CA PHE A 125 1.87 10.59 -5.78
C PHE A 125 3.32 10.31 -5.38
N ALA A 126 4.28 10.74 -6.19
CA ALA A 126 5.69 10.41 -5.98
C ALA A 126 6.26 11.00 -4.69
N VAL A 127 5.72 12.15 -4.27
CA VAL A 127 6.24 12.90 -3.11
C VAL A 127 5.44 12.62 -1.84
N GLU A 128 4.11 12.52 -1.94
CA GLU A 128 3.23 12.44 -0.77
C GLU A 128 2.75 11.01 -0.49
N VAL A 129 2.51 10.20 -1.53
CA VAL A 129 1.92 8.87 -1.36
C VAL A 129 2.97 7.76 -1.41
N ALA A 130 3.87 7.80 -2.37
CA ALA A 130 4.87 6.76 -2.56
C ALA A 130 5.73 6.48 -1.32
N PRO A 131 6.12 7.47 -0.48
CA PRO A 131 6.88 7.24 0.74
C PRO A 131 6.08 6.64 1.91
N ALA A 132 4.75 6.53 1.78
CA ALA A 132 3.91 5.97 2.83
C ALA A 132 4.22 4.48 3.03
N ARG A 133 4.63 4.12 4.25
CA ARG A 133 5.08 2.76 4.58
C ARG A 133 3.94 1.89 5.06
N THR A 134 4.04 0.60 4.79
CA THR A 134 3.17 -0.40 5.38
C THR A 134 3.33 -0.45 6.91
N PHE A 135 2.30 -0.92 7.62
CA PHE A 135 2.33 -1.04 9.07
C PHE A 135 1.68 -2.34 9.56
N CYS A 136 1.96 -2.71 10.80
CA CYS A 136 1.28 -3.77 11.53
C CYS A 136 1.10 -3.37 13.00
N PHE A 137 0.17 -4.03 13.68
CA PHE A 137 0.01 -3.87 15.13
C PHE A 137 0.96 -4.80 15.88
N LEU A 138 1.50 -4.31 17.00
CA LEU A 138 2.41 -5.10 17.84
C LEU A 138 1.77 -6.40 18.32
N SER A 139 0.48 -6.35 18.69
CA SER A 139 -0.28 -7.55 19.08
C SER A 139 -0.35 -8.63 18.01
N GLU A 140 -0.21 -8.26 16.74
CA GLU A 140 -0.27 -9.21 15.61
C GLU A 140 1.11 -9.79 15.26
N VAL A 141 2.20 -9.11 15.62
CA VAL A 141 3.56 -9.49 15.19
C VAL A 141 3.94 -10.89 15.61
N GLU A 142 3.68 -11.26 16.86
CA GLU A 142 3.99 -12.60 17.39
C GLU A 142 3.21 -13.68 16.64
N MET A 143 1.91 -13.49 16.48
CA MET A 143 1.02 -14.40 15.74
C MET A 143 1.46 -14.56 14.28
N LEU A 144 1.80 -13.47 13.60
CA LEU A 144 2.25 -13.50 12.20
C LEU A 144 3.57 -14.25 12.02
N ARG A 145 4.49 -14.11 12.97
CA ARG A 145 5.76 -14.87 12.99
C ARG A 145 5.53 -16.36 13.21
N GLU A 146 4.66 -16.74 14.14
CA GLU A 146 4.31 -18.15 14.40
C GLU A 146 3.69 -18.81 13.15
N GLN A 147 2.91 -18.07 12.37
CA GLN A 147 2.34 -18.53 11.11
C GLN A 147 3.36 -18.56 9.95
N GLY A 148 4.61 -18.18 10.20
CA GLY A 148 5.67 -18.14 9.19
C GLY A 148 5.50 -17.01 8.19
N LEU A 149 4.67 -16.01 8.51
CA LEU A 149 4.52 -14.75 7.80
C LEU A 149 5.56 -13.74 8.29
N ILE A 150 5.68 -12.61 7.60
CA ILE A 150 6.62 -11.51 7.93
C ILE A 150 8.08 -11.97 8.19
N LYS A 151 8.55 -13.01 7.49
CA LYS A 151 9.91 -13.54 7.65
C LYS A 151 11.01 -12.50 7.40
N GLY A 152 10.75 -11.55 6.52
CA GLY A 152 11.63 -10.40 6.21
C GLY A 152 11.23 -9.11 6.92
N GLY A 153 10.24 -9.15 7.82
CA GLY A 153 9.74 -7.96 8.52
C GLY A 153 10.77 -7.41 9.51
N SER A 154 11.06 -6.12 9.41
CA SER A 154 11.93 -5.35 10.30
C SER A 154 11.39 -3.93 10.46
N LEU A 155 11.92 -3.17 11.42
CA LEU A 155 11.60 -1.75 11.57
C LEU A 155 12.07 -0.90 10.38
N ASP A 156 12.96 -1.45 9.54
CA ASP A 156 13.40 -0.77 8.33
C ASP A 156 12.36 -0.84 7.21
N ASN A 157 11.45 -1.84 7.24
CA ASN A 157 10.49 -2.06 6.17
C ASN A 157 9.02 -2.14 6.60
N ALA A 158 8.71 -1.89 7.87
CA ALA A 158 7.34 -1.75 8.37
C ALA A 158 7.30 -0.83 9.60
N LEU A 159 6.19 -0.11 9.75
CA LEU A 159 5.88 0.60 10.98
C LEU A 159 5.19 -0.37 11.95
N VAL A 160 5.67 -0.45 13.19
CA VAL A 160 5.00 -1.25 14.23
C VAL A 160 4.25 -0.32 15.16
N ILE A 161 2.93 -0.43 15.13
CA ILE A 161 2.04 0.37 15.98
C ILE A 161 1.84 -0.35 17.30
N VAL A 162 2.19 0.32 18.39
CA VAL A 162 2.01 -0.21 19.73
C VAL A 162 0.56 -0.03 20.16
N ASP A 163 -0.18 -1.11 20.18
CA ASP A 163 -1.62 -1.18 20.47
C ASP A 163 -1.94 -1.79 21.85
N LYS A 164 -0.92 -1.98 22.68
CA LYS A 164 -1.01 -2.47 24.07
C LYS A 164 -0.06 -1.70 24.97
N GLU A 165 -0.31 -1.72 26.27
CA GLU A 165 0.66 -1.20 27.23
C GLU A 165 1.92 -2.07 27.23
N ILE A 166 3.08 -1.42 27.11
CA ILE A 166 4.39 -2.06 27.16
C ILE A 166 5.30 -1.32 28.12
N ASP A 167 6.12 -2.06 28.86
CA ASP A 167 7.12 -1.50 29.74
C ASP A 167 8.46 -1.23 29.02
N LYS A 168 9.40 -0.60 29.72
CA LYS A 168 10.71 -0.27 29.13
C LYS A 168 11.53 -1.51 28.75
N ASN A 169 11.38 -2.61 29.50
CA ASN A 169 12.12 -3.83 29.20
C ASN A 169 11.59 -4.49 27.95
N GLU A 170 10.27 -4.44 27.75
CA GLU A 170 9.63 -4.93 26.53
C GLU A 170 10.02 -4.10 25.30
N ILE A 171 10.13 -2.77 25.42
CA ILE A 171 10.63 -1.91 24.37
C ILE A 171 12.05 -2.33 23.95
N GLU A 172 12.96 -2.55 24.90
CA GLU A 172 14.32 -3.00 24.59
C GLU A 172 14.32 -4.39 23.94
N ARG A 173 13.50 -5.33 24.46
CA ARG A 173 13.33 -6.64 23.83
C ARG A 173 12.87 -6.55 22.38
N LEU A 174 11.89 -5.69 22.10
CA LEU A 174 11.35 -5.50 20.75
C LEU A 174 12.37 -4.90 19.80
N ARG A 175 13.21 -3.96 20.26
CA ARG A 175 14.32 -3.41 19.45
C ARG A 175 15.33 -4.46 19.00
N HIS A 176 15.49 -5.55 19.75
CA HIS A 176 16.37 -6.67 19.40
C HIS A 176 15.65 -7.75 18.57
N LEU A 177 14.33 -7.73 18.49
CA LEU A 177 13.53 -8.67 17.70
C LEU A 177 13.37 -8.22 16.24
N PHE A 178 13.52 -6.96 15.99
CA PHE A 178 13.43 -6.29 14.69
C PHE A 178 14.78 -5.69 14.27
#